data_18b34508f300a7eab4962601800f36b1
#
_entry.id   18b34508f300a7eab4962601800f36b1
#
_cell.length_a   1.000
_cell.length_b   1.000
_cell.length_c   1.000
_cell.angle_alpha   90.00
_cell.angle_beta   90.00
_cell.angle_gamma   90.00
#
_symmetry.space_group_name_H-M   'P 1'
#
loop_
_entity.id
_entity.type
_entity.pdbx_description
1 polymer ?
#
loop_
_entity_poly.entity_id
_entity_poly.type
_entity_poly.pdbx_seq_one_letter_code
_entity_poly.pdbx_strand_id
1 'polypeptide(L)'
;MKLSVEDALVVVDIQYDFLPGGSLAVAGGNEIIEPINALARKFENVVQTQDWHPADHVSFASNHPGMEPFEVIQLPYGPQVLWPVLCIIGS
;
A
#
# COMPACT_ATOMS: atom_id res chain seq x y z
N MET A 1 -25.57 -12.09 3.01
CA MET A 1 -25.36 -10.64 3.18
C MET A 1 -26.29 -9.89 2.23
N LYS A 2 -26.99 -8.93 2.74
CA LYS A 2 -27.96 -8.15 1.96
C LYS A 2 -27.43 -6.74 1.76
N LEU A 3 -27.09 -6.40 0.53
CA LEU A 3 -26.49 -5.12 0.17
C LEU A 3 -27.51 -4.18 -0.47
N SER A 4 -27.37 -2.89 -0.20
CA SER A 4 -28.17 -1.83 -0.79
C SER A 4 -27.29 -0.82 -1.51
N VAL A 5 -27.92 0.15 -2.19
CA VAL A 5 -27.19 1.25 -2.87
C VAL A 5 -26.47 2.18 -1.89
N GLU A 6 -26.79 2.09 -0.59
CA GLU A 6 -26.14 2.89 0.45
C GLU A 6 -24.86 2.24 0.97
N ASP A 7 -24.64 0.96 0.66
CA ASP A 7 -23.43 0.25 1.07
C ASP A 7 -22.29 0.52 0.11
N ALA A 8 -21.06 0.59 0.63
CA ALA A 8 -19.86 0.76 -0.16
C ALA A 8 -18.80 -0.26 0.23
N LEU A 9 -18.07 -0.76 -0.76
CA LEU A 9 -16.88 -1.56 -0.53
C LEU A 9 -15.65 -0.63 -0.61
N VAL A 10 -14.85 -0.62 0.45
CA VAL A 10 -13.59 0.13 0.47
C VAL A 10 -12.45 -0.87 0.34
N VAL A 11 -11.66 -0.76 -0.73
CA VAL A 11 -10.49 -1.60 -0.99
C VAL A 11 -9.25 -0.80 -0.67
N VAL A 12 -8.47 -1.26 0.31
CA VAL A 12 -7.34 -0.51 0.85
C VAL A 12 -6.03 -1.05 0.31
N ASP A 13 -5.27 -0.21 -0.40
CA ASP A 13 -3.87 -0.44 -0.79
C ASP A 13 -3.60 -1.75 -1.54
N ILE A 14 -4.48 -2.16 -2.43
CA ILE A 14 -4.22 -3.29 -3.33
C ILE A 14 -3.32 -2.79 -4.46
N GLN A 15 -2.02 -2.95 -4.28
CA GLN A 15 -0.99 -2.41 -5.16
C GLN A 15 0.11 -3.45 -5.40
N TYR A 16 0.75 -3.37 -6.57
CA TYR A 16 1.80 -4.32 -6.95
C TYR A 16 2.95 -4.38 -5.94
N ASP A 17 3.32 -3.24 -5.32
CA ASP A 17 4.42 -3.19 -4.36
C ASP A 17 4.15 -4.00 -3.09
N PHE A 18 2.90 -4.25 -2.75
CA PHE A 18 2.50 -5.07 -1.60
C PHE A 18 2.18 -6.52 -1.97
N LEU A 19 2.21 -6.87 -3.25
CA LEU A 19 1.97 -8.22 -3.73
C LEU A 19 3.29 -8.99 -3.86
N PRO A 20 3.26 -10.33 -3.93
CA PRO A 20 4.47 -11.13 -4.14
C PRO A 20 5.27 -10.62 -5.34
N GLY A 21 6.57 -10.41 -5.15
CA GLY A 21 7.46 -9.81 -6.14
C GLY A 21 7.56 -8.30 -6.06
N GLY A 22 6.74 -7.63 -5.27
CA GLY A 22 6.82 -6.19 -5.05
C GLY A 22 7.88 -5.79 -4.03
N SER A 23 8.15 -4.49 -3.92
CA SER A 23 9.24 -3.98 -3.08
C SER A 23 8.97 -4.09 -1.58
N LEU A 24 7.71 -4.18 -1.17
CA LEU A 24 7.33 -4.45 0.22
C LEU A 24 6.22 -5.52 0.24
N ALA A 25 6.55 -6.71 -0.26
CA ALA A 25 5.59 -7.77 -0.48
C ALA A 25 5.00 -8.31 0.82
N VAL A 26 3.69 -8.57 0.79
CA VAL A 26 2.98 -9.33 1.82
C VAL A 26 2.85 -10.76 1.31
N ALA A 27 3.34 -11.73 2.07
CA ALA A 27 3.27 -13.14 1.70
C ALA A 27 1.80 -13.55 1.53
N GLY A 28 1.48 -14.14 0.36
CA GLY A 28 0.11 -14.53 0.05
C GLY A 28 -0.85 -13.38 -0.26
N GLY A 29 -0.34 -12.13 -0.40
CA GLY A 29 -1.19 -10.96 -0.64
C GLY A 29 -2.06 -11.08 -1.89
N ASN A 30 -1.60 -11.80 -2.90
CA ASN A 30 -2.36 -12.04 -4.13
C ASN A 30 -3.62 -12.91 -3.91
N GLU A 31 -3.70 -13.64 -2.81
CA GLU A 31 -4.85 -14.53 -2.51
C GLU A 31 -6.13 -13.76 -2.23
N ILE A 32 -6.04 -12.46 -1.91
CA ILE A 32 -7.23 -11.63 -1.65
C ILE A 32 -7.83 -11.03 -2.91
N ILE A 33 -7.14 -11.06 -4.04
CA ILE A 33 -7.56 -10.38 -5.27
C ILE A 33 -8.87 -10.93 -5.80
N GLU A 34 -9.00 -12.25 -5.96
CA GLU A 34 -10.24 -12.86 -6.45
C GLU A 34 -11.43 -12.66 -5.51
N PRO A 35 -11.29 -12.90 -4.19
CA PRO A 35 -12.38 -12.58 -3.25
C PRO A 35 -12.81 -11.11 -3.32
N ILE A 36 -11.88 -10.16 -3.44
CA ILE A 36 -12.20 -8.74 -3.56
C ILE A 36 -12.96 -8.47 -4.86
N ASN A 37 -12.50 -9.03 -5.99
CA ASN A 37 -13.18 -8.86 -7.27
C ASN A 37 -14.60 -9.44 -7.23
N ALA A 38 -14.79 -10.58 -6.57
CA ALA A 38 -16.10 -11.17 -6.41
C ALA A 38 -17.04 -10.29 -5.56
N LEU A 39 -16.50 -9.69 -4.49
CA LEU A 39 -17.26 -8.76 -3.65
C LEU A 39 -17.59 -7.47 -4.41
N ALA A 40 -16.64 -6.92 -5.15
CA ALA A 40 -16.83 -5.68 -5.88
C ALA A 40 -18.00 -5.75 -6.86
N ARG A 41 -18.25 -6.92 -7.45
CA ARG A 41 -19.39 -7.13 -8.36
C ARG A 41 -20.75 -7.04 -7.68
N LYS A 42 -20.79 -7.16 -6.35
CA LYS A 42 -22.01 -7.14 -5.55
C LYS A 42 -22.35 -5.74 -5.00
N PHE A 43 -21.40 -4.81 -5.06
CA PHE A 43 -21.59 -3.45 -4.56
C PHE A 43 -21.79 -2.48 -5.70
N GLU A 44 -22.71 -1.53 -5.54
CA GLU A 44 -22.88 -0.45 -6.49
C GLU A 44 -21.78 0.62 -6.33
N ASN A 45 -21.27 0.77 -5.11
CA ASN A 45 -20.23 1.74 -4.79
C ASN A 45 -18.98 1.01 -4.35
N VAL A 46 -17.90 1.16 -5.11
CA VAL A 46 -16.58 0.62 -4.78
C VAL A 46 -15.58 1.76 -4.75
N VAL A 47 -14.87 1.90 -3.63
CA VAL A 47 -13.83 2.90 -3.44
C VAL A 47 -12.51 2.17 -3.22
N GLN A 48 -11.47 2.59 -3.94
CA GLN A 48 -10.12 2.07 -3.76
C GLN A 48 -9.23 3.15 -3.16
N THR A 49 -8.40 2.77 -2.20
CA THR A 49 -7.35 3.65 -1.68
C THR A 49 -6.00 3.22 -2.25
N GLN A 50 -5.07 4.14 -2.25
CA GLN A 50 -3.74 3.93 -2.78
C GLN A 50 -2.74 4.71 -1.95
N ASP A 51 -1.67 4.03 -1.53
CA ASP A 51 -0.51 4.69 -0.96
C ASP A 51 0.33 5.23 -2.13
N TRP A 52 0.83 6.48 -2.01
CA TRP A 52 1.46 7.14 -3.14
C TRP A 52 2.51 8.14 -2.67
N HIS A 53 3.76 7.94 -3.10
CA HIS A 53 4.89 8.74 -2.65
C HIS A 53 5.68 9.35 -3.81
N PRO A 54 6.28 10.55 -3.64
CA PRO A 54 7.34 11.00 -4.54
C PRO A 54 8.61 10.17 -4.31
N ALA A 55 9.46 10.07 -5.31
CA ALA A 55 10.68 9.25 -5.24
C ALA A 55 11.66 9.73 -4.16
N ASP A 56 11.61 11.00 -3.79
CA ASP A 56 12.47 11.61 -2.77
C ASP A 56 11.83 11.64 -1.37
N HIS A 57 10.80 10.84 -1.14
CA HIS A 57 10.09 10.82 0.14
C HIS A 57 11.05 10.46 1.29
N VAL A 58 10.90 11.17 2.42
CA VAL A 58 11.79 11.04 3.59
C VAL A 58 11.76 9.65 4.23
N SER A 59 10.70 8.87 4.02
CA SER A 59 10.58 7.51 4.58
C SER A 59 11.37 6.45 3.80
N PHE A 60 11.97 6.79 2.66
CA PHE A 60 12.73 5.82 1.88
C PHE A 60 14.20 5.80 2.30
N ALA A 61 14.72 4.60 2.58
CA ALA A 61 16.11 4.41 2.98
C ALA A 61 17.09 4.94 1.92
N SER A 62 16.74 4.84 0.63
CA SER A 62 17.57 5.31 -0.47
C SER A 62 17.84 6.81 -0.44
N ASN A 63 17.04 7.60 0.28
CA ASN A 63 17.21 9.04 0.42
C ASN A 63 18.06 9.42 1.65
N HIS A 64 18.62 8.44 2.36
CA HIS A 64 19.48 8.63 3.52
C HIS A 64 20.79 7.90 3.31
N PRO A 65 21.91 8.61 3.03
CA PRO A 65 23.21 7.97 2.75
C PRO A 65 23.64 7.00 3.85
N GLY A 66 24.03 5.79 3.46
CA GLY A 66 24.50 4.76 4.38
C GLY A 66 23.41 4.00 5.13
N MET A 67 22.14 4.32 4.91
CA MET A 67 21.03 3.65 5.59
C MET A 67 20.42 2.56 4.72
N GLU A 68 19.94 1.51 5.38
CA GLU A 68 19.28 0.38 4.74
C GLU A 68 17.78 0.35 5.09
N PRO A 69 16.92 -0.30 4.25
CA PRO A 69 15.52 -0.50 4.62
C PRO A 69 15.36 -1.14 5.99
N PHE A 70 14.30 -0.75 6.69
CA PHE A 70 13.92 -1.19 8.03
C PHE A 70 14.78 -0.63 9.18
N GLU A 71 15.84 0.12 8.90
CA GLU A 71 16.52 0.89 9.93
C GLU A 71 15.64 2.06 10.37
N VAL A 72 15.90 2.58 11.58
CA VAL A 72 15.11 3.66 12.17
C VAL A 72 15.97 4.91 12.30
N ILE A 73 15.42 6.05 11.87
CA ILE A 73 16.05 7.37 12.07
C ILE A 73 15.17 8.25 12.94
N GLN A 74 15.76 9.30 13.52
CA GLN A 74 15.02 10.30 14.27
C GLN A 74 14.72 11.50 13.38
N LEU A 75 13.43 11.84 13.29
CA LEU A 75 12.93 13.02 12.59
C LEU A 75 12.31 13.97 13.60
N PRO A 76 12.02 15.24 13.22
CA PRO A 76 11.41 16.20 14.16
C PRO A 76 10.12 15.70 14.82
N TYR A 77 9.35 14.85 14.15
CA TYR A 77 8.11 14.29 14.68
C TYR A 77 8.31 12.97 15.44
N GLY A 78 9.55 12.43 15.52
CA GLY A 78 9.85 11.19 16.25
C GLY A 78 10.59 10.16 15.41
N PRO A 79 10.65 8.90 15.87
CA PRO A 79 11.32 7.84 15.13
C PRO A 79 10.57 7.49 13.84
N GLN A 80 11.33 7.23 12.78
CA GLN A 80 10.81 6.83 11.47
C GLN A 80 11.52 5.56 11.02
N VAL A 81 10.75 4.50 10.79
CA VAL A 81 11.25 3.31 10.12
C VAL A 81 11.46 3.63 8.64
N LEU A 82 12.61 3.28 8.10
CA LEU A 82 12.92 3.50 6.70
C LEU A 82 12.45 2.32 5.86
N TRP A 83 11.85 2.64 4.73
CA TRP A 83 11.26 1.65 3.82
C TRP A 83 12.07 1.53 2.53
N PRO A 84 11.99 0.39 1.84
CA PRO A 84 12.41 0.36 0.43
C PRO A 84 11.52 1.30 -0.37
N VAL A 85 11.98 1.75 -1.53
CA VAL A 85 11.17 2.58 -2.43
C VAL A 85 9.92 1.80 -2.82
N LEU A 86 8.75 2.38 -2.59
CA LEU A 86 7.46 1.75 -2.85
C LEU A 86 6.40 2.78 -3.19
N CYS A 87 5.38 2.35 -3.91
CA CYS A 87 4.18 3.16 -4.20
C CYS A 87 4.53 4.56 -4.73
N ILE A 88 5.42 4.60 -5.72
CA ILE A 88 5.85 5.86 -6.35
C ILE A 88 4.75 6.43 -7.23
N ILE A 89 4.62 7.75 -7.22
CA ILE A 89 3.68 8.47 -8.09
C ILE A 89 3.88 8.02 -9.54
N GLY A 90 2.80 7.57 -10.17
CA GLY A 90 2.82 7.08 -11.55
C GLY A 90 3.16 5.60 -11.72
N SER A 91 3.39 4.87 -10.62
CA SER A 91 3.66 3.43 -10.68
C SER A 91 2.38 2.59 -10.81
#